data_04b23d400d3f3ab44c27157af69f5ef6
#
_entry.id   04b23d400d3f3ab44c27157af69f5ef6
#
_cell.length_a   1.000
_cell.length_b   1.000
_cell.length_c   1.000
_cell.angle_alpha   90.00
_cell.angle_beta   90.00
_cell.angle_gamma   90.00
#
_symmetry.space_group_name_H-M   'P 1'
#
loop_
_entity.id
_entity.type
_entity.pdbx_description
1 polymer ?
#
loop_
_entity_poly.entity_id
_entity_poly.type
_entity_poly.pdbx_seq_one_letter_code
_entity_poly.pdbx_strand_id
1 'polypeptide(L)'
;ARDTSLAAVVKTSAGGVLTIEPSRSGVPSARRSGRWIHSAYDPIREAETWAKTHAPACREGETVVVAGVGLLYHVEALRKRVASEIVVAVLISDLDEFHDALVARPLGSWAENILWLSGTPVEIADRLSKTGRTLRCLSYAPATHTDSDFHSAFEQALRRGVARQAGGQLTIALVGPIYGGSLPIARYVRRALETLGHKVHWIDHSVHASSYEAMGTLNDARNRQLMQGRMAEVLSQWTLASLAESPPDLVLSLAQAPLTLPVLEHLRKKKLLTAMWFVENYRHLTYWQQMAPGYDYWFVFQRG
;
A
#
# COMPACT_ATOMS: atom_id res chain seq x y z
N ALA A 1 27.54 7.84 5.72
CA ALA A 1 27.31 8.76 6.82
C ALA A 1 26.45 8.04 7.86
N ARG A 2 26.98 7.86 9.08
CA ARG A 2 26.21 7.31 10.21
C ARG A 2 25.05 8.25 10.46
N ASP A 3 23.82 7.72 10.50
CA ASP A 3 22.63 8.52 10.76
C ASP A 3 22.60 8.91 12.25
N THR A 4 23.30 10.02 12.56
CA THR A 4 23.37 10.58 13.91
C THR A 4 22.00 11.00 14.43
N SER A 5 21.05 11.27 13.54
CA SER A 5 19.67 11.62 13.88
C SER A 5 18.89 10.42 14.42
N LEU A 6 19.01 9.25 13.79
CA LEU A 6 18.37 8.03 14.26
C LEU A 6 18.91 7.60 15.66
N ALA A 7 20.23 7.65 15.84
CA ALA A 7 20.82 7.31 17.13
C ALA A 7 20.37 8.23 18.28
N ALA A 8 20.13 9.53 17.99
CA ALA A 8 19.60 10.47 18.96
C ALA A 8 18.12 10.15 19.29
N VAL A 9 17.31 9.86 18.28
CA VAL A 9 15.89 9.55 18.47
C VAL A 9 15.70 8.24 19.23
N VAL A 10 16.49 7.20 18.90
CA VAL A 10 16.44 5.90 19.62
C VAL A 10 16.82 6.06 21.09
N LYS A 11 17.78 6.95 21.43
CA LYS A 11 18.13 7.21 22.83
C LYS A 11 17.02 7.89 23.65
N THR A 12 16.09 8.57 22.99
CA THR A 12 14.93 9.21 23.64
C THR A 12 13.69 8.32 23.67
N SER A 13 13.75 7.16 23.03
CA SER A 13 12.67 6.18 23.01
C SER A 13 12.51 5.52 24.38
N ALA A 14 11.28 5.30 24.80
CA ALA A 14 10.98 4.71 26.11
C ALA A 14 11.16 3.19 26.14
N GLY A 15 11.04 2.53 24.97
CA GLY A 15 11.02 1.07 24.91
C GLY A 15 9.80 0.44 25.60
N GLY A 16 9.92 -0.82 25.99
CA GLY A 16 8.90 -1.54 26.77
C GLY A 16 7.78 -2.14 25.90
N VAL A 17 7.96 -2.17 24.59
CA VAL A 17 7.01 -2.75 23.62
C VAL A 17 7.23 -4.27 23.50
N LEU A 18 8.49 -4.71 23.63
CA LEU A 18 8.85 -6.12 23.56
C LEU A 18 9.00 -6.75 24.96
N THR A 19 8.40 -7.91 25.15
CA THR A 19 8.70 -8.79 26.29
C THR A 19 9.83 -9.72 25.87
N ILE A 20 11.02 -9.55 26.47
CA ILE A 20 12.20 -10.35 26.17
C ILE A 20 12.26 -11.55 27.09
N GLU A 21 12.37 -12.74 26.52
CA GLU A 21 12.44 -14.00 27.24
C GLU A 21 13.59 -14.85 26.66
N PRO A 22 14.30 -15.67 27.48
CA PRO A 22 15.28 -16.60 26.94
C PRO A 22 14.59 -17.70 26.13
N SER A 23 15.10 -18.00 24.95
CA SER A 23 14.70 -19.19 24.18
C SER A 23 15.28 -20.48 24.80
N ARG A 24 14.83 -21.64 24.32
CA ARG A 24 15.42 -22.91 24.74
C ARG A 24 16.89 -23.07 24.33
N SER A 25 17.35 -22.39 23.28
CA SER A 25 18.77 -22.35 22.91
C SER A 25 19.61 -21.39 23.77
N GLY A 26 19.01 -20.70 24.74
CA GLY A 26 19.68 -19.77 25.64
C GLY A 26 19.88 -18.36 25.13
N VAL A 27 19.52 -18.07 23.88
CA VAL A 27 19.58 -16.71 23.32
C VAL A 27 18.26 -15.98 23.52
N PRO A 28 18.25 -14.61 23.55
CA PRO A 28 17.03 -13.84 23.68
C PRO A 28 16.02 -14.15 22.57
N SER A 29 14.77 -14.31 22.94
CA SER A 29 13.61 -14.25 22.06
C SER A 29 12.67 -13.16 22.53
N ALA A 30 11.65 -12.82 21.72
CA ALA A 30 10.77 -11.72 22.04
C ALA A 30 9.31 -12.04 21.72
N ARG A 31 8.43 -11.43 22.53
CA ARG A 31 6.98 -11.34 22.25
C ARG A 31 6.57 -9.88 22.11
N ARG A 32 5.58 -9.64 21.27
CA ARG A 32 4.84 -8.38 21.19
C ARG A 32 3.35 -8.67 21.26
N SER A 33 2.65 -7.99 22.16
CA SER A 33 1.22 -8.24 22.40
C SER A 33 0.87 -9.73 22.63
N GLY A 34 1.72 -10.45 23.38
CA GLY A 34 1.54 -11.87 23.70
C GLY A 34 1.94 -12.86 22.60
N ARG A 35 2.27 -12.40 21.39
CA ARG A 35 2.69 -13.26 20.26
C ARG A 35 4.19 -13.30 20.11
N TRP A 36 4.74 -14.50 19.85
CA TRP A 36 6.14 -14.65 19.54
C TRP A 36 6.51 -13.97 18.23
N ILE A 37 7.55 -13.13 18.27
CA ILE A 37 8.18 -12.51 17.09
C ILE A 37 9.31 -13.41 16.59
N HIS A 38 9.97 -14.10 17.49
CA HIS A 38 11.01 -15.08 17.17
C HIS A 38 10.70 -16.42 17.85
N SER A 39 11.31 -17.48 17.35
CA SER A 39 11.15 -18.83 17.87
C SER A 39 11.45 -18.88 19.38
N ALA A 40 10.54 -19.49 20.14
CA ALA A 40 10.78 -19.81 21.54
C ALA A 40 11.84 -20.90 21.74
N TYR A 41 12.22 -21.60 20.66
CA TYR A 41 13.18 -22.71 20.71
C TYR A 41 14.58 -22.26 20.29
N ASP A 42 14.70 -21.74 19.05
CA ASP A 42 15.97 -21.34 18.45
C ASP A 42 15.76 -20.22 17.44
N PRO A 43 15.86 -18.94 17.87
CA PRO A 43 15.73 -17.77 17.01
C PRO A 43 16.80 -17.69 15.92
N ILE A 44 18.00 -18.19 16.19
CA ILE A 44 19.12 -18.14 15.22
C ILE A 44 18.82 -19.09 14.06
N ARG A 45 18.45 -20.32 14.34
CA ARG A 45 18.10 -21.32 13.31
C ARG A 45 16.89 -20.87 12.47
N GLU A 46 15.89 -20.26 13.11
CA GLU A 46 14.74 -19.67 12.41
C GLU A 46 15.19 -18.60 11.41
N ALA A 47 16.02 -17.67 11.88
CA ALA A 47 16.57 -16.58 11.06
C ALA A 47 17.44 -17.08 9.90
N GLU A 48 18.27 -18.10 10.15
CA GLU A 48 19.10 -18.75 9.13
C GLU A 48 18.24 -19.43 8.05
N THR A 49 17.16 -20.08 8.45
CA THR A 49 16.21 -20.71 7.53
C THR A 49 15.53 -19.65 6.66
N TRP A 50 15.07 -18.56 7.27
CA TRP A 50 14.47 -17.44 6.56
C TRP A 50 15.46 -16.81 5.56
N ALA A 51 16.68 -16.52 6.00
CA ALA A 51 17.69 -15.94 5.15
C ALA A 51 18.10 -16.88 4.00
N LYS A 52 18.20 -18.19 4.24
CA LYS A 52 18.48 -19.19 3.21
C LYS A 52 17.41 -19.21 2.10
N THR A 53 16.17 -18.98 2.48
CA THR A 53 15.04 -18.94 1.54
C THR A 53 15.06 -17.66 0.67
N HIS A 54 15.44 -16.52 1.26
CA HIS A 54 15.28 -15.22 0.59
C HIS A 54 16.57 -14.72 -0.09
N ALA A 55 17.74 -15.03 0.44
CA ALA A 55 19.01 -14.57 -0.11
C ALA A 55 19.24 -14.93 -1.60
N PRO A 56 18.87 -16.13 -2.10
CA PRO A 56 19.08 -16.48 -3.50
C PRO A 56 18.30 -15.62 -4.51
N ALA A 57 17.27 -14.92 -4.06
CA ALA A 57 16.49 -14.01 -4.89
C ALA A 57 17.09 -12.61 -4.99
N CYS A 58 18.02 -12.22 -4.10
CA CYS A 58 18.66 -10.92 -4.09
C CYS A 58 19.70 -10.80 -5.22
N ARG A 59 19.75 -9.64 -5.89
CA ARG A 59 20.64 -9.39 -7.03
C ARG A 59 21.53 -8.19 -6.78
N GLU A 60 22.72 -8.21 -7.39
CA GLU A 60 23.59 -7.03 -7.42
C GLU A 60 22.87 -5.82 -8.04
N GLY A 61 23.15 -4.65 -7.51
CA GLY A 61 22.47 -3.42 -7.93
C GLY A 61 21.10 -3.19 -7.26
N GLU A 62 20.53 -4.18 -6.56
CA GLU A 62 19.30 -4.00 -5.79
C GLU A 62 19.55 -3.34 -4.43
N THR A 63 18.51 -2.70 -3.90
CA THR A 63 18.36 -2.41 -2.47
C THR A 63 17.31 -3.36 -1.90
N VAL A 64 17.71 -4.21 -0.99
CA VAL A 64 16.84 -5.18 -0.31
C VAL A 64 16.31 -4.54 0.96
N VAL A 65 15.02 -4.22 0.97
CA VAL A 65 14.33 -3.63 2.13
C VAL A 65 13.72 -4.73 2.96
N VAL A 66 14.17 -4.87 4.19
CA VAL A 66 13.62 -5.85 5.15
C VAL A 66 12.62 -5.15 6.05
N ALA A 67 11.37 -5.62 6.02
CA ALA A 67 10.28 -5.16 6.86
C ALA A 67 10.11 -6.10 8.07
N GLY A 68 9.94 -5.50 9.26
CA GLY A 68 9.85 -6.19 10.54
C GLY A 68 11.19 -6.23 11.26
N VAL A 69 11.30 -5.49 12.36
CA VAL A 69 12.53 -5.34 13.14
C VAL A 69 12.80 -6.58 13.98
N GLY A 70 11.88 -6.95 14.87
CA GLY A 70 12.10 -7.98 15.88
C GLY A 70 13.43 -7.79 16.61
N LEU A 71 14.16 -8.86 16.89
CA LEU A 71 15.52 -8.82 17.45
C LEU A 71 16.62 -8.88 16.38
N LEU A 72 16.34 -8.58 15.14
CA LEU A 72 17.28 -8.45 14.02
C LEU A 72 18.06 -9.72 13.63
N TYR A 73 17.71 -10.91 14.15
CA TYR A 73 18.39 -12.16 13.79
C TYR A 73 18.34 -12.45 12.29
N HIS A 74 17.17 -12.25 11.68
CA HIS A 74 16.94 -12.47 10.25
C HIS A 74 17.69 -11.46 9.36
N VAL A 75 17.86 -10.21 9.83
CA VAL A 75 18.64 -9.18 9.15
C VAL A 75 20.12 -9.55 9.14
N GLU A 76 20.67 -9.94 10.29
CA GLU A 76 22.06 -10.41 10.40
C GLU A 76 22.30 -11.63 9.52
N ALA A 77 21.40 -12.63 9.60
CA ALA A 77 21.51 -13.85 8.81
C ALA A 77 21.45 -13.57 7.30
N LEU A 78 20.58 -12.63 6.87
CA LEU A 78 20.52 -12.19 5.47
C LEU A 78 21.82 -11.47 5.05
N ARG A 79 22.28 -10.49 5.85
CA ARG A 79 23.49 -9.71 5.51
C ARG A 79 24.72 -10.61 5.35
N LYS A 80 24.86 -11.67 6.14
CA LYS A 80 25.94 -12.64 6.03
C LYS A 80 25.88 -13.51 4.76
N ARG A 81 24.71 -13.58 4.08
CA ARG A 81 24.47 -14.45 2.93
C ARG A 81 24.43 -13.73 1.59
N VAL A 82 24.18 -12.44 1.59
CA VAL A 82 24.12 -11.64 0.36
C VAL A 82 25.46 -10.95 0.10
N ALA A 83 25.78 -10.68 -1.16
CA ALA A 83 27.02 -10.01 -1.57
C ALA A 83 27.13 -8.61 -0.94
N SER A 84 28.38 -8.13 -0.78
CA SER A 84 28.65 -6.81 -0.18
C SER A 84 28.03 -5.64 -0.95
N GLU A 85 27.92 -5.78 -2.25
CA GLU A 85 27.38 -4.80 -3.20
C GLU A 85 25.86 -4.62 -3.09
N ILE A 86 25.19 -5.60 -2.49
CA ILE A 86 23.75 -5.53 -2.22
C ILE A 86 23.52 -4.66 -0.98
N VAL A 87 22.80 -3.55 -1.18
CA VAL A 87 22.39 -2.70 -0.06
C VAL A 87 21.24 -3.38 0.69
N VAL A 88 21.45 -3.68 1.96
CA VAL A 88 20.39 -4.15 2.85
C VAL A 88 19.89 -2.96 3.66
N ALA A 89 18.61 -2.67 3.55
CA ALA A 89 17.92 -1.63 4.29
C ALA A 89 16.92 -2.24 5.26
N VAL A 90 16.80 -1.69 6.46
CA VAL A 90 15.84 -2.15 7.48
C VAL A 90 14.80 -1.09 7.72
N LEU A 91 13.54 -1.45 7.56
CA LEU A 91 12.40 -0.59 7.77
C LEU A 91 12.00 -0.60 9.25
N ILE A 92 12.18 0.52 9.92
CA ILE A 92 11.83 0.72 11.34
C ILE A 92 10.44 1.36 11.39
N SER A 93 9.42 0.57 11.69
CA SER A 93 8.04 1.02 11.83
C SER A 93 7.75 1.56 13.23
N ASP A 94 8.47 1.06 14.24
CA ASP A 94 8.32 1.40 15.64
C ASP A 94 9.70 1.58 16.28
N LEU A 95 9.95 2.79 16.80
CA LEU A 95 11.23 3.14 17.41
C LEU A 95 11.40 2.52 18.80
N ASP A 96 10.30 2.29 19.54
CA ASP A 96 10.33 1.65 20.85
C ASP A 96 10.66 0.16 20.69
N GLU A 97 10.08 -0.53 19.68
CA GLU A 97 10.47 -1.89 19.33
C GLU A 97 11.96 -1.98 18.96
N PHE A 98 12.43 -1.02 18.15
CA PHE A 98 13.85 -1.00 17.75
C PHE A 98 14.78 -0.74 18.93
N HIS A 99 14.38 0.14 19.85
CA HIS A 99 15.10 0.38 21.12
C HIS A 99 15.23 -0.91 21.93
N ASP A 100 14.11 -1.61 22.18
CA ASP A 100 14.09 -2.86 22.92
C ASP A 100 14.98 -3.94 22.27
N ALA A 101 14.96 -4.00 20.93
CA ALA A 101 15.81 -4.90 20.17
C ALA A 101 17.30 -4.64 20.41
N LEU A 102 17.71 -3.37 20.43
CA LEU A 102 19.10 -2.96 20.66
C LEU A 102 19.56 -3.23 22.10
N VAL A 103 18.67 -3.05 23.07
CA VAL A 103 18.94 -3.35 24.49
C VAL A 103 19.12 -4.88 24.67
N ALA A 104 18.21 -5.67 24.09
CA ALA A 104 18.24 -7.12 24.22
C ALA A 104 19.40 -7.77 23.45
N ARG A 105 19.79 -7.15 22.32
CA ARG A 105 20.78 -7.68 21.40
C ARG A 105 21.59 -6.55 20.74
N PRO A 106 22.74 -6.17 21.31
CA PRO A 106 23.60 -5.15 20.72
C PRO A 106 24.03 -5.50 19.29
N LEU A 107 24.14 -4.46 18.45
CA LEU A 107 24.54 -4.61 17.05
C LEU A 107 26.01 -5.03 16.93
N GLY A 108 26.29 -6.00 16.07
CA GLY A 108 27.65 -6.39 15.67
C GLY A 108 28.14 -5.64 14.43
N SER A 109 29.34 -6.00 13.96
CA SER A 109 29.96 -5.40 12.76
C SER A 109 29.13 -5.54 11.47
N TRP A 110 28.28 -6.56 11.39
CA TRP A 110 27.35 -6.74 10.28
C TRP A 110 26.41 -5.56 10.06
N ALA A 111 26.12 -4.79 11.11
CA ALA A 111 25.22 -3.64 11.07
C ALA A 111 25.84 -2.39 10.45
N GLU A 112 27.16 -2.33 10.28
CA GLU A 112 27.85 -1.17 9.71
C GLU A 112 27.44 -0.89 8.25
N ASN A 113 27.04 -1.94 7.52
CA ASN A 113 26.62 -1.89 6.13
C ASN A 113 25.09 -2.01 5.95
N ILE A 114 24.33 -1.67 6.98
CA ILE A 114 22.86 -1.64 6.94
C ILE A 114 22.39 -0.19 6.81
N LEU A 115 21.45 0.03 5.89
CA LEU A 115 20.73 1.29 5.77
C LEU A 115 19.51 1.26 6.68
N TRP A 116 19.54 2.05 7.73
CA TRP A 116 18.42 2.15 8.67
C TRP A 116 17.40 3.18 8.17
N LEU A 117 16.14 2.79 8.04
CA LEU A 117 15.05 3.61 7.50
C LEU A 117 14.00 3.86 8.57
N SER A 118 13.93 5.09 9.05
CA SER A 118 12.90 5.57 9.98
C SER A 118 12.22 6.81 9.42
N GLY A 119 11.00 7.08 9.88
CA GLY A 119 10.15 8.19 9.44
C GLY A 119 8.77 7.71 8.99
N THR A 120 8.03 8.59 8.35
CA THR A 120 6.74 8.21 7.78
C THR A 120 6.90 7.28 6.56
N PRO A 121 5.93 6.40 6.27
CA PRO A 121 5.96 5.54 5.11
C PRO A 121 6.25 6.26 3.78
N VAL A 122 5.68 7.47 3.63
CA VAL A 122 5.85 8.29 2.41
C VAL A 122 7.27 8.85 2.30
N GLU A 123 7.84 9.36 3.38
CA GLU A 123 9.21 9.90 3.40
C GLU A 123 10.24 8.81 3.08
N ILE A 124 10.06 7.63 3.68
CA ILE A 124 10.97 6.49 3.44
C ILE A 124 10.87 6.04 1.98
N ALA A 125 9.65 5.89 1.46
CA ALA A 125 9.43 5.49 0.07
C ALA A 125 10.01 6.51 -0.93
N ASP A 126 9.86 7.82 -0.67
CA ASP A 126 10.42 8.88 -1.50
C ASP A 126 11.96 8.87 -1.49
N ARG A 127 12.58 8.66 -0.32
CA ARG A 127 14.04 8.49 -0.21
C ARG A 127 14.54 7.29 -1.01
N LEU A 128 13.89 6.14 -0.89
CA LEU A 128 14.27 4.92 -1.59
C LEU A 128 14.08 5.05 -3.10
N SER A 129 12.97 5.61 -3.54
CA SER A 129 12.69 5.78 -4.97
C SER A 129 13.75 6.66 -5.65
N LYS A 130 14.25 7.70 -4.99
CA LYS A 130 15.29 8.59 -5.51
C LYS A 130 16.68 7.93 -5.70
N THR A 131 16.89 6.74 -5.16
CA THR A 131 18.18 6.04 -5.32
C THR A 131 18.40 5.53 -6.75
N GLY A 132 17.36 5.40 -7.56
CA GLY A 132 17.42 4.82 -8.91
C GLY A 132 17.76 3.31 -8.93
N ARG A 133 17.82 2.66 -7.77
CA ARG A 133 18.12 1.23 -7.64
C ARG A 133 16.82 0.43 -7.70
N THR A 134 16.91 -0.78 -8.23
CA THR A 134 15.81 -1.76 -8.11
C THR A 134 15.58 -2.09 -6.64
N LEU A 135 14.33 -2.07 -6.21
CA LEU A 135 13.94 -2.32 -4.82
C LEU A 135 13.30 -3.71 -4.68
N ARG A 136 13.80 -4.46 -3.72
CA ARG A 136 13.22 -5.76 -3.33
C ARG A 136 12.76 -5.69 -1.89
N CYS A 137 11.48 -5.85 -1.64
CA CYS A 137 10.94 -5.90 -0.28
C CYS A 137 10.84 -7.33 0.21
N LEU A 138 11.41 -7.60 1.38
CA LEU A 138 11.30 -8.86 2.11
C LEU A 138 10.59 -8.59 3.43
N SER A 139 9.56 -9.38 3.73
CA SER A 139 8.82 -9.26 4.98
C SER A 139 9.21 -10.40 5.93
N TYR A 140 9.51 -10.03 7.17
CA TYR A 140 9.60 -10.99 8.27
C TYR A 140 8.24 -11.03 8.99
N ALA A 141 7.37 -11.91 8.50
CA ALA A 141 5.97 -11.96 8.87
C ALA A 141 5.69 -11.93 10.39
N PRO A 142 6.44 -12.64 11.27
CA PRO A 142 6.18 -12.57 12.70
C PRO A 142 6.27 -11.17 13.29
N ALA A 143 7.17 -10.32 12.78
CA ALA A 143 7.38 -8.95 13.28
C ALA A 143 6.49 -7.91 12.57
N THR A 144 6.01 -8.17 11.35
CA THR A 144 5.19 -7.18 10.61
C THR A 144 3.70 -7.21 10.96
N HIS A 145 3.23 -8.22 11.69
CA HIS A 145 1.81 -8.38 12.01
C HIS A 145 1.23 -7.25 12.85
N THR A 146 2.02 -6.68 13.74
CA THR A 146 1.56 -5.63 14.67
C THR A 146 1.47 -4.24 14.04
N ASP A 147 2.21 -4.01 12.95
CA ASP A 147 2.29 -2.72 12.26
C ASP A 147 1.85 -2.84 10.80
N SER A 148 0.82 -3.66 10.55
CA SER A 148 0.32 -3.94 9.20
C SER A 148 -0.05 -2.68 8.41
N ASP A 149 -0.60 -1.67 9.09
CA ASP A 149 -1.01 -0.40 8.46
C ASP A 149 0.20 0.40 7.98
N PHE A 150 1.26 0.47 8.80
CA PHE A 150 2.51 1.12 8.41
C PHE A 150 3.13 0.43 7.20
N HIS A 151 3.26 -0.89 7.22
CA HIS A 151 3.83 -1.66 6.12
C HIS A 151 2.99 -1.55 4.85
N SER A 152 1.68 -1.53 4.98
CA SER A 152 0.75 -1.33 3.87
C SER A 152 0.90 0.06 3.24
N ALA A 153 0.96 1.10 4.06
CA ALA A 153 1.17 2.47 3.61
C ALA A 153 2.54 2.64 2.94
N PHE A 154 3.58 2.00 3.47
CA PHE A 154 4.92 2.02 2.88
C PHE A 154 4.95 1.37 1.50
N GLU A 155 4.38 0.16 1.34
CA GLU A 155 4.32 -0.51 0.04
C GLU A 155 3.58 0.34 -1.00
N GLN A 156 2.46 0.97 -0.63
CA GLN A 156 1.73 1.87 -1.51
C GLN A 156 2.56 3.08 -1.91
N ALA A 157 3.20 3.73 -0.93
CA ALA A 157 4.04 4.89 -1.19
C ALA A 157 5.24 4.54 -2.08
N LEU A 158 5.83 3.36 -1.87
CA LEU A 158 6.95 2.86 -2.68
C LEU A 158 6.54 2.63 -4.13
N ARG A 159 5.40 1.97 -4.38
CA ARG A 159 4.87 1.79 -5.74
C ARG A 159 4.65 3.11 -6.46
N ARG A 160 4.12 4.12 -5.75
CA ARG A 160 3.94 5.49 -6.29
C ARG A 160 5.30 6.15 -6.63
N GLY A 161 6.28 6.02 -5.75
CA GLY A 161 7.61 6.58 -5.94
C GLY A 161 8.35 5.97 -7.14
N VAL A 162 8.33 4.65 -7.25
CA VAL A 162 8.91 3.91 -8.39
C VAL A 162 8.22 4.26 -9.70
N ALA A 163 6.88 4.32 -9.73
CA ALA A 163 6.13 4.72 -10.91
C ALA A 163 6.47 6.14 -11.38
N ARG A 164 6.69 7.09 -10.46
CA ARG A 164 7.15 8.45 -10.79
C ARG A 164 8.51 8.46 -11.47
N GLN A 165 9.43 7.60 -11.04
CA GLN A 165 10.81 7.61 -11.57
C GLN A 165 10.98 6.85 -12.89
N ALA A 166 10.16 5.81 -13.09
CA ALA A 166 10.14 5.05 -14.36
C ALA A 166 9.57 5.84 -15.56
N GLY A 167 9.52 7.18 -15.47
CA GLY A 167 8.94 8.04 -16.49
C GLY A 167 7.44 8.26 -16.34
N GLY A 168 6.89 7.90 -15.18
CA GLY A 168 5.52 8.24 -14.79
C GLY A 168 4.41 7.50 -15.52
N GLN A 169 4.69 6.46 -16.32
CA GLN A 169 3.64 5.67 -16.95
C GLN A 169 2.92 4.83 -15.89
N LEU A 170 1.67 5.18 -15.63
CA LEU A 170 0.77 4.42 -14.76
C LEU A 170 -0.22 3.61 -15.61
N THR A 171 -0.65 2.47 -15.10
CA THR A 171 -1.87 1.80 -15.56
C THR A 171 -3.03 2.35 -14.73
N ILE A 172 -3.91 3.13 -15.36
CA ILE A 172 -5.04 3.78 -14.71
C ILE A 172 -6.33 3.12 -15.18
N ALA A 173 -7.08 2.53 -14.27
CA ALA A 173 -8.45 2.13 -14.56
C ALA A 173 -9.35 3.36 -14.42
N LEU A 174 -9.90 3.81 -15.53
CA LEU A 174 -10.84 4.93 -15.56
C LEU A 174 -12.26 4.41 -15.61
N VAL A 175 -13.04 4.63 -14.54
CA VAL A 175 -14.43 4.19 -14.42
C VAL A 175 -15.35 5.33 -14.83
N GLY A 176 -16.03 5.15 -15.96
CA GLY A 176 -16.96 6.13 -16.50
C GLY A 176 -18.35 6.07 -15.85
N PRO A 177 -19.12 7.17 -15.93
CA PRO A 177 -20.52 7.18 -15.52
C PRO A 177 -21.40 6.36 -16.48
N ILE A 178 -22.57 5.98 -15.99
CA ILE A 178 -23.57 5.29 -16.85
C ILE A 178 -24.17 6.28 -17.86
N TYR A 179 -24.47 7.50 -17.41
CA TYR A 179 -25.14 8.54 -18.20
C TYR A 179 -24.76 9.94 -17.71
N GLY A 180 -25.28 10.96 -18.37
CA GLY A 180 -25.25 12.34 -17.88
C GLY A 180 -24.10 13.19 -18.39
N GLY A 181 -23.98 14.40 -17.80
CA GLY A 181 -23.03 15.43 -18.24
C GLY A 181 -21.57 15.09 -18.00
N SER A 182 -21.28 14.17 -17.10
CA SER A 182 -19.93 13.69 -16.81
C SER A 182 -19.33 12.75 -17.87
N LEU A 183 -20.16 12.23 -18.80
CA LEU A 183 -19.72 11.32 -19.87
C LEU A 183 -18.71 11.94 -20.84
N PRO A 184 -18.95 13.14 -21.42
CA PRO A 184 -17.95 13.80 -22.26
C PRO A 184 -16.65 14.10 -21.51
N ILE A 185 -16.76 14.46 -20.21
CA ILE A 185 -15.60 14.73 -19.36
C ILE A 185 -14.77 13.46 -19.19
N ALA A 186 -15.40 12.31 -18.94
CA ALA A 186 -14.70 11.03 -18.84
C ALA A 186 -13.89 10.70 -20.11
N ARG A 187 -14.44 10.96 -21.28
CA ARG A 187 -13.74 10.78 -22.57
C ARG A 187 -12.56 11.74 -22.74
N TYR A 188 -12.68 13.00 -22.30
CA TYR A 188 -11.57 13.96 -22.29
C TYR A 188 -10.47 13.54 -21.32
N VAL A 189 -10.83 13.10 -20.12
CA VAL A 189 -9.89 12.58 -19.12
C VAL A 189 -9.12 11.39 -19.67
N ARG A 190 -9.80 10.43 -20.30
CA ARG A 190 -9.17 9.30 -20.96
C ARG A 190 -8.10 9.76 -21.95
N ARG A 191 -8.46 10.64 -22.89
CA ARG A 191 -7.52 11.15 -23.91
C ARG A 191 -6.35 11.90 -23.28
N ALA A 192 -6.61 12.71 -22.25
CA ALA A 192 -5.56 13.44 -21.56
C ALA A 192 -4.56 12.50 -20.88
N LEU A 193 -5.04 11.46 -20.20
CA LEU A 193 -4.18 10.45 -19.56
C LEU A 193 -3.35 9.67 -20.59
N GLU A 194 -3.95 9.27 -21.70
CA GLU A 194 -3.25 8.61 -22.81
C GLU A 194 -2.19 9.55 -23.46
N THR A 195 -2.51 10.84 -23.63
CA THR A 195 -1.56 11.85 -24.14
C THR A 195 -0.40 12.09 -23.18
N LEU A 196 -0.65 11.99 -21.86
CA LEU A 196 0.38 12.05 -20.83
C LEU A 196 1.25 10.78 -20.75
N GLY A 197 0.99 9.78 -21.59
CA GLY A 197 1.73 8.55 -21.68
C GLY A 197 1.30 7.45 -20.70
N HIS A 198 0.16 7.63 -20.03
CA HIS A 198 -0.38 6.58 -19.15
C HIS A 198 -1.11 5.50 -19.95
N LYS A 199 -1.10 4.27 -19.42
CA LYS A 199 -1.92 3.17 -19.94
C LYS A 199 -3.31 3.26 -19.30
N VAL A 200 -4.35 3.45 -20.10
CA VAL A 200 -5.72 3.60 -19.58
C VAL A 200 -6.53 2.34 -19.86
N HIS A 201 -7.00 1.70 -18.78
CA HIS A 201 -8.02 0.67 -18.81
C HIS A 201 -9.37 1.38 -18.65
N TRP A 202 -10.06 1.59 -19.80
CA TRP A 202 -11.34 2.28 -19.83
C TRP A 202 -12.49 1.32 -19.50
N ILE A 203 -13.19 1.56 -18.38
CA ILE A 203 -14.39 0.82 -17.96
C ILE A 203 -15.60 1.69 -18.31
N ASP A 204 -16.18 1.44 -19.48
CA ASP A 204 -17.26 2.23 -20.06
C ASP A 204 -18.63 1.68 -19.66
N HIS A 205 -19.23 2.27 -18.64
CA HIS A 205 -20.58 1.91 -18.24
C HIS A 205 -21.67 2.61 -19.08
N SER A 206 -21.32 3.54 -19.98
CA SER A 206 -22.30 4.22 -20.83
C SER A 206 -22.97 3.29 -21.86
N VAL A 207 -22.37 2.13 -22.11
CA VAL A 207 -22.98 1.08 -22.94
C VAL A 207 -24.29 0.54 -22.34
N HIS A 208 -24.52 0.78 -21.06
CA HIS A 208 -25.72 0.37 -20.33
C HIS A 208 -26.74 1.52 -20.11
N ALA A 209 -26.50 2.70 -20.69
CA ALA A 209 -27.33 3.88 -20.47
C ALA A 209 -28.79 3.65 -20.83
N SER A 210 -29.06 3.03 -22.00
CA SER A 210 -30.44 2.74 -22.43
C SER A 210 -31.21 1.86 -21.48
N SER A 211 -30.57 0.83 -20.90
CA SER A 211 -31.19 -0.05 -19.91
C SER A 211 -31.44 0.68 -18.59
N TYR A 212 -30.52 1.53 -18.18
CA TYR A 212 -30.66 2.34 -16.97
C TYR A 212 -31.80 3.38 -17.12
N GLU A 213 -31.90 4.03 -18.27
CA GLU A 213 -32.96 4.98 -18.60
C GLU A 213 -34.32 4.30 -18.69
N ALA A 214 -34.41 3.09 -19.28
CA ALA A 214 -35.64 2.31 -19.33
C ALA A 214 -36.17 2.01 -17.91
N MET A 215 -35.31 1.72 -16.95
CA MET A 215 -35.72 1.58 -15.54
C MET A 215 -36.25 2.89 -14.96
N GLY A 216 -35.75 4.03 -15.44
CA GLY A 216 -36.21 5.37 -15.06
C GLY A 216 -37.64 5.70 -15.52
N THR A 217 -38.19 4.98 -16.49
CA THR A 217 -39.58 5.19 -17.00
C THR A 217 -40.64 4.53 -16.14
N LEU A 218 -40.28 3.71 -15.17
CA LEU A 218 -41.23 3.10 -14.24
C LEU A 218 -42.03 4.17 -13.50
N ASN A 219 -43.33 4.00 -13.41
CA ASN A 219 -44.24 4.97 -12.75
C ASN A 219 -44.01 5.07 -11.23
N ASP A 220 -43.75 3.96 -10.59
CA ASP A 220 -43.49 3.91 -9.15
C ASP A 220 -42.06 4.32 -8.82
N ALA A 221 -41.90 5.39 -8.01
CA ALA A 221 -40.62 5.97 -7.66
C ALA A 221 -39.73 4.99 -6.86
N ARG A 222 -40.35 4.18 -6.00
CA ARG A 222 -39.62 3.18 -5.18
C ARG A 222 -39.07 2.07 -6.08
N ASN A 223 -39.86 1.61 -7.02
CA ASN A 223 -39.42 0.59 -7.98
C ASN A 223 -38.31 1.13 -8.90
N ARG A 224 -38.43 2.39 -9.37
CA ARG A 224 -37.34 3.05 -10.12
C ARG A 224 -36.03 3.04 -9.34
N GLN A 225 -36.06 3.56 -8.13
CA GLN A 225 -34.86 3.65 -7.29
C GLN A 225 -34.28 2.28 -6.98
N LEU A 226 -35.13 1.29 -6.70
CA LEU A 226 -34.70 -0.09 -6.45
C LEU A 226 -33.99 -0.68 -7.67
N MET A 227 -34.60 -0.59 -8.84
CA MET A 227 -34.05 -1.19 -10.07
C MET A 227 -32.77 -0.52 -10.52
N GLN A 228 -32.73 0.82 -10.50
CA GLN A 228 -31.50 1.57 -10.82
C GLN A 228 -30.40 1.29 -9.80
N GLY A 229 -30.72 1.18 -8.53
CA GLY A 229 -29.75 0.79 -7.48
C GLY A 229 -29.19 -0.61 -7.69
N ARG A 230 -30.02 -1.59 -8.01
CA ARG A 230 -29.57 -2.96 -8.31
C ARG A 230 -28.67 -3.01 -9.54
N MET A 231 -29.00 -2.25 -10.58
CA MET A 231 -28.15 -2.16 -11.74
C MET A 231 -26.78 -1.54 -11.39
N ALA A 232 -26.75 -0.48 -10.61
CA ALA A 232 -25.51 0.12 -10.14
C ALA A 232 -24.65 -0.87 -9.32
N GLU A 233 -25.28 -1.72 -8.48
CA GLU A 233 -24.61 -2.79 -7.75
C GLU A 233 -23.96 -3.80 -8.72
N VAL A 234 -24.69 -4.27 -9.75
CA VAL A 234 -24.17 -5.20 -10.76
C VAL A 234 -22.99 -4.59 -11.52
N LEU A 235 -23.10 -3.33 -11.97
CA LEU A 235 -22.04 -2.63 -12.68
C LEU A 235 -20.82 -2.38 -11.79
N SER A 236 -21.03 -2.14 -10.50
CA SER A 236 -19.95 -2.04 -9.51
C SER A 236 -19.18 -3.37 -9.37
N GLN A 237 -19.90 -4.50 -9.30
CA GLN A 237 -19.27 -5.83 -9.27
C GLN A 237 -18.55 -6.16 -10.58
N TRP A 238 -19.11 -5.76 -11.73
CA TRP A 238 -18.42 -5.91 -13.01
C TRP A 238 -17.11 -5.12 -13.02
N THR A 239 -17.13 -3.87 -12.54
CA THR A 239 -15.89 -3.10 -12.38
C THR A 239 -14.86 -3.89 -11.58
N LEU A 240 -15.24 -4.44 -10.43
CA LEU A 240 -14.35 -5.23 -9.59
C LEU A 240 -13.76 -6.44 -10.33
N ALA A 241 -14.59 -7.18 -11.08
CA ALA A 241 -14.14 -8.33 -11.87
C ALA A 241 -13.14 -7.90 -12.95
N SER A 242 -13.42 -6.81 -13.67
CA SER A 242 -12.54 -6.25 -14.69
C SER A 242 -11.19 -5.81 -14.12
N LEU A 243 -11.17 -5.23 -12.93
CA LEU A 243 -9.94 -4.83 -12.23
C LEU A 243 -9.11 -6.04 -11.76
N ALA A 244 -9.75 -7.18 -11.48
CA ALA A 244 -9.05 -8.40 -11.11
C ALA A 244 -8.28 -9.02 -12.29
N GLU A 245 -8.81 -8.89 -13.51
CA GLU A 245 -8.15 -9.37 -14.74
C GLU A 245 -6.94 -8.51 -15.13
N SER A 246 -7.00 -7.19 -14.85
CA SER A 246 -5.93 -6.25 -15.16
C SER A 246 -5.75 -5.24 -14.01
N PRO A 247 -5.02 -5.60 -12.95
CA PRO A 247 -4.84 -4.74 -11.79
C PRO A 247 -4.15 -3.42 -12.15
N PRO A 248 -4.78 -2.27 -11.87
CA PRO A 248 -4.20 -0.96 -12.13
C PRO A 248 -3.35 -0.43 -10.97
N ASP A 249 -2.56 0.62 -11.24
CA ASP A 249 -1.88 1.41 -10.19
C ASP A 249 -2.85 2.38 -9.50
N LEU A 250 -3.91 2.82 -10.22
CA LEU A 250 -4.92 3.76 -9.75
C LEU A 250 -6.28 3.45 -10.37
N VAL A 251 -7.32 3.44 -9.56
CA VAL A 251 -8.71 3.46 -10.00
C VAL A 251 -9.22 4.89 -9.90
N LEU A 252 -9.41 5.54 -11.05
CA LEU A 252 -9.98 6.88 -11.15
C LEU A 252 -11.43 6.79 -11.59
N SER A 253 -12.35 7.27 -10.77
CA SER A 253 -13.77 7.35 -11.13
C SER A 253 -14.21 8.79 -11.34
N LEU A 254 -15.15 9.00 -12.24
CA LEU A 254 -15.83 10.27 -12.44
C LEU A 254 -17.14 10.29 -11.65
N ALA A 255 -17.67 11.50 -11.42
CA ALA A 255 -18.99 11.67 -10.84
C ALA A 255 -20.02 10.78 -11.57
N GLN A 256 -20.92 10.17 -10.81
CA GLN A 256 -21.95 9.22 -11.29
C GLN A 256 -21.41 7.86 -11.81
N ALA A 257 -20.13 7.57 -11.63
CA ALA A 257 -19.63 6.21 -11.86
C ALA A 257 -20.29 5.24 -10.86
N PRO A 258 -20.73 4.05 -11.32
CA PRO A 258 -21.48 3.10 -10.48
C PRO A 258 -20.57 2.29 -9.56
N LEU A 259 -19.82 2.97 -8.68
CA LEU A 259 -19.04 2.32 -7.64
C LEU A 259 -19.78 2.39 -6.31
N THR A 260 -19.90 1.25 -5.64
CA THR A 260 -20.56 1.13 -4.32
C THR A 260 -19.54 1.08 -3.19
N LEU A 261 -19.94 1.47 -1.99
CA LEU A 261 -19.07 1.41 -0.79
C LEU A 261 -18.47 0.01 -0.55
N PRO A 262 -19.22 -1.11 -0.65
CA PRO A 262 -18.63 -2.44 -0.50
C PRO A 262 -17.51 -2.74 -1.49
N VAL A 263 -17.62 -2.26 -2.74
CA VAL A 263 -16.57 -2.42 -3.74
C VAL A 263 -15.37 -1.55 -3.41
N LEU A 264 -15.56 -0.29 -2.99
CA LEU A 264 -14.48 0.58 -2.54
C LEU A 264 -13.73 -0.01 -1.33
N GLU A 265 -14.44 -0.58 -0.37
CA GLU A 265 -13.83 -1.29 0.76
C GLU A 265 -13.02 -2.51 0.31
N HIS A 266 -13.52 -3.25 -0.68
CA HIS A 266 -12.80 -4.38 -1.26
C HIS A 266 -11.52 -3.91 -1.95
N LEU A 267 -11.57 -2.83 -2.75
CA LEU A 267 -10.40 -2.24 -3.41
C LEU A 267 -9.37 -1.77 -2.39
N ARG A 268 -9.82 -1.15 -1.29
CA ARG A 268 -8.96 -0.75 -0.16
C ARG A 268 -8.28 -1.95 0.49
N LYS A 269 -9.01 -3.06 0.75
CA LYS A 269 -8.43 -4.31 1.28
C LYS A 269 -7.38 -4.91 0.33
N LYS A 270 -7.57 -4.74 -0.97
CA LYS A 270 -6.60 -5.12 -2.01
C LYS A 270 -5.48 -4.10 -2.20
N LYS A 271 -5.47 -3.01 -1.41
CA LYS A 271 -4.48 -1.93 -1.48
C LYS A 271 -4.42 -1.24 -2.86
N LEU A 272 -5.50 -1.28 -3.61
CA LEU A 272 -5.66 -0.52 -4.84
C LEU A 272 -6.05 0.92 -4.50
N LEU A 273 -5.29 1.87 -5.05
CA LEU A 273 -5.57 3.29 -4.87
C LEU A 273 -6.83 3.69 -5.59
N THR A 274 -7.66 4.48 -4.93
CA THR A 274 -8.91 4.97 -5.46
C THR A 274 -8.96 6.49 -5.45
N ALA A 275 -9.38 7.08 -6.55
CA ALA A 275 -9.59 8.51 -6.69
C ALA A 275 -10.95 8.79 -7.32
N MET A 276 -11.63 9.79 -6.83
CA MET A 276 -12.84 10.34 -7.45
C MET A 276 -12.56 11.77 -7.95
N TRP A 277 -12.90 12.04 -9.18
CA TRP A 277 -13.03 13.40 -9.65
C TRP A 277 -14.51 13.78 -9.73
N PHE A 278 -14.95 14.51 -8.71
CA PHE A 278 -16.32 14.95 -8.56
C PHE A 278 -16.54 16.27 -9.33
N VAL A 279 -16.94 16.14 -10.59
CA VAL A 279 -17.12 17.25 -11.56
C VAL A 279 -18.53 17.83 -11.54
N GLU A 280 -19.29 17.57 -10.48
CA GLU A 280 -20.68 17.97 -10.35
C GLU A 280 -20.88 19.00 -9.22
N ASN A 281 -22.04 19.65 -9.22
CA ASN A 281 -22.39 20.55 -8.13
C ASN A 281 -22.73 19.75 -6.87
N TYR A 282 -21.92 19.91 -5.83
CA TYR A 282 -22.06 19.19 -4.56
C TYR A 282 -23.39 19.46 -3.84
N ARG A 283 -24.06 20.59 -4.15
CA ARG A 283 -25.37 20.94 -3.58
C ARG A 283 -26.53 20.15 -4.20
N HIS A 284 -26.38 19.74 -5.46
CA HIS A 284 -27.40 18.98 -6.17
C HIS A 284 -27.22 17.48 -6.06
N LEU A 285 -25.98 17.00 -6.01
CA LEU A 285 -25.66 15.58 -5.90
C LEU A 285 -25.05 15.29 -4.54
N THR A 286 -25.88 15.10 -3.55
CA THR A 286 -25.49 14.97 -2.13
C THR A 286 -24.89 13.60 -1.77
N TYR A 287 -24.94 12.60 -2.65
CA TYR A 287 -24.40 11.26 -2.41
C TYR A 287 -22.88 11.27 -2.09
N TRP A 288 -22.17 12.33 -2.44
CA TRP A 288 -20.75 12.49 -2.14
C TRP A 288 -20.44 12.38 -0.64
N GLN A 289 -21.36 12.83 0.22
CA GLN A 289 -21.20 12.75 1.69
C GLN A 289 -21.00 11.32 2.18
N GLN A 290 -21.67 10.37 1.56
CA GLN A 290 -21.56 8.94 1.89
C GLN A 290 -20.37 8.31 1.19
N MET A 291 -20.05 8.74 -0.03
CA MET A 291 -19.05 8.09 -0.87
C MET A 291 -17.62 8.57 -0.62
N ALA A 292 -17.42 9.84 -0.29
CA ALA A 292 -16.10 10.44 -0.15
C ALA A 292 -15.20 9.70 0.86
N PRO A 293 -15.68 9.25 2.03
CA PRO A 293 -14.85 8.47 2.97
C PRO A 293 -14.38 7.12 2.43
N GLY A 294 -15.02 6.62 1.36
CA GLY A 294 -14.66 5.37 0.69
C GLY A 294 -13.42 5.47 -0.22
N TYR A 295 -13.06 6.67 -0.65
CA TYR A 295 -11.95 6.93 -1.57
C TYR A 295 -10.68 7.37 -0.84
N ASP A 296 -9.51 7.06 -1.42
CA ASP A 296 -8.22 7.58 -0.92
C ASP A 296 -8.02 9.05 -1.29
N TYR A 297 -8.53 9.47 -2.48
CA TYR A 297 -8.47 10.84 -2.97
C TYR A 297 -9.82 11.29 -3.50
N TRP A 298 -10.19 12.53 -3.13
CA TRP A 298 -11.42 13.15 -3.60
C TRP A 298 -11.13 14.54 -4.16
N PHE A 299 -11.28 14.70 -5.47
CA PHE A 299 -11.04 15.96 -6.17
C PHE A 299 -12.34 16.66 -6.49
N VAL A 300 -12.40 17.96 -6.20
CA VAL A 300 -13.51 18.85 -6.49
C VAL A 300 -13.03 20.10 -7.21
N PHE A 301 -13.86 20.72 -8.04
CA PHE A 301 -13.53 21.98 -8.68
C PHE A 301 -14.14 23.20 -7.97
N GLN A 302 -15.08 22.97 -7.04
CA GLN A 302 -15.74 24.02 -6.27
C GLN A 302 -15.12 24.12 -4.88
N ARG A 303 -14.85 25.37 -4.45
CA ARG A 303 -14.55 25.67 -3.06
C ARG A 303 -15.87 25.94 -2.35
N GLY A 304 -16.13 25.24 -1.24
CA GLY A 304 -17.30 25.45 -0.38
C GLY A 304 -17.15 26.67 0.51
#